data_ce665075ea0ff72e2acc39b62009a50d
#
_entry.id   ce665075ea0ff72e2acc39b62009a50d
#
_cell.length_a   1.000
_cell.length_b   1.000
_cell.length_c   1.000
_cell.angle_alpha   90.00
_cell.angle_beta   90.00
_cell.angle_gamma   90.00
#
_symmetry.space_group_name_H-M   'P 1'
#
loop_
_entity.id
_entity.type
_entity.pdbx_description
1 polymer ?
#
loop_
_entity_poly.entity_id
_entity_poly.type
_entity_poly.pdbx_seq_one_letter_code
_entity_poly.pdbx_strand_id
1 'polypeptide(L)'
;MFGNYLIGLREGLEASLVVCILIAYLVKTGRRDKLPPVWLGVGSAVVLSMAFGAVLQFGSSQLTFEAQEALGGSLSIISVGLVTWMVFWMRRTARHLKTELHGKLDAALAMGTTALVVTSFLAVGREGLETALFIWSAVQATDDGWNPLVGAALGLLTSMVLGWLFYRGALKINLAKFFTWTGAMLVVVAAGVLAYGVHDLQEAGWLPGLHSTAFDISSTIPKDSWYGTLLKGVFNFQPDPTVLQLVVWLLYLVPTLAVFFGFFGLLGGGKAKSAKPAQPVDAKPAA
;
A
#
# COMPACT_ATOMS: atom_id res chain seq x y z
N MET A 1 10.89 -3.94 11.03
CA MET A 1 10.62 -5.28 10.43
C MET A 1 9.14 -5.53 10.08
N PHE A 2 8.22 -5.54 11.06
CA PHE A 2 6.82 -5.94 10.84
C PHE A 2 6.05 -5.01 9.88
N GLY A 3 6.21 -3.69 9.98
CA GLY A 3 5.59 -2.74 9.04
C GLY A 3 6.01 -3.01 7.58
N ASN A 4 7.31 -3.25 7.36
CA ASN A 4 7.86 -3.55 6.04
C ASN A 4 7.43 -4.94 5.55
N TYR A 5 7.28 -5.91 6.45
CA TYR A 5 6.66 -7.19 6.13
C TYR A 5 5.21 -7.01 5.63
N LEU A 6 4.40 -6.17 6.30
CA LEU A 6 3.03 -5.90 5.87
C LEU A 6 2.96 -5.18 4.53
N ILE A 7 3.87 -4.23 4.27
CA ILE A 7 3.99 -3.57 2.97
C ILE A 7 4.32 -4.61 1.90
N GLY A 8 5.41 -5.37 2.08
CA GLY A 8 5.82 -6.40 1.13
C GLY A 8 4.76 -7.49 0.92
N LEU A 9 4.08 -7.93 1.99
CA LEU A 9 2.98 -8.90 1.91
C LEU A 9 1.81 -8.35 1.09
N ARG A 10 1.43 -7.12 1.31
CA ARG A 10 0.28 -6.50 0.65
C ARG A 10 0.56 -6.22 -0.82
N GLU A 11 1.62 -5.48 -1.11
CA GLU A 11 1.98 -5.14 -2.50
C GLU A 11 2.31 -6.40 -3.31
N GLY A 12 3.05 -7.33 -2.69
CA GLY A 12 3.34 -8.62 -3.29
C GLY A 12 2.08 -9.46 -3.55
N LEU A 13 1.05 -9.42 -2.68
CA LEU A 13 -0.23 -10.07 -2.94
C LEU A 13 -0.98 -9.40 -4.09
N GLU A 14 -0.98 -8.06 -4.18
CA GLU A 14 -1.59 -7.35 -5.29
C GLU A 14 -0.93 -7.75 -6.62
N ALA A 15 0.40 -7.68 -6.71
CA ALA A 15 1.14 -8.13 -7.87
C ALA A 15 0.90 -9.62 -8.20
N SER A 16 0.95 -10.49 -7.19
CA SER A 16 0.71 -11.92 -7.36
C SER A 16 -0.70 -12.23 -7.87
N LEU A 17 -1.72 -11.54 -7.35
CA LEU A 17 -3.10 -11.67 -7.81
C LEU A 17 -3.26 -11.21 -9.26
N VAL A 18 -2.66 -10.08 -9.62
CA VAL A 18 -2.65 -9.60 -11.01
C VAL A 18 -2.05 -10.66 -11.93
N VAL A 19 -0.87 -11.15 -11.63
CA VAL A 19 -0.18 -12.19 -12.43
C VAL A 19 -1.01 -13.47 -12.48
N CYS A 20 -1.55 -13.94 -11.36
CA CYS A 20 -2.41 -15.14 -11.31
C CYS A 20 -3.67 -14.98 -12.16
N ILE A 21 -4.32 -13.82 -12.14
CA ILE A 21 -5.52 -13.56 -12.94
C ILE A 21 -5.18 -13.59 -14.44
N LEU A 22 -4.07 -12.93 -14.84
CA LEU A 22 -3.61 -12.90 -16.22
C LEU A 22 -3.29 -14.31 -16.74
N ILE A 23 -2.52 -15.09 -15.97
CA ILE A 23 -2.15 -16.47 -16.32
C ILE A 23 -3.39 -17.38 -16.37
N ALA A 24 -4.23 -17.33 -15.32
CA ALA A 24 -5.45 -18.16 -15.25
C ALA A 24 -6.39 -17.88 -16.42
N TYR A 25 -6.53 -16.61 -16.80
CA TYR A 25 -7.35 -16.22 -17.95
C TYR A 25 -6.81 -16.78 -19.26
N LEU A 26 -5.51 -16.64 -19.55
CA LEU A 26 -4.88 -17.18 -20.77
C LEU A 26 -4.95 -18.70 -20.83
N VAL A 27 -4.74 -19.37 -19.70
CA VAL A 27 -4.86 -20.83 -19.62
C VAL A 27 -6.30 -21.30 -19.85
N LYS A 28 -7.28 -20.60 -19.24
CA LYS A 28 -8.71 -20.94 -19.38
C LYS A 28 -9.24 -20.69 -20.79
N THR A 29 -8.73 -19.66 -21.48
CA THR A 29 -9.12 -19.34 -22.87
C THR A 29 -8.32 -20.14 -23.91
N GLY A 30 -7.46 -21.08 -23.49
CA GLY A 30 -6.67 -21.93 -24.38
C GLY A 30 -5.50 -21.21 -25.05
N ARG A 31 -5.17 -19.99 -24.64
CA ARG A 31 -4.11 -19.15 -25.24
C ARG A 31 -2.79 -19.25 -24.50
N ARG A 32 -2.33 -20.46 -24.21
CA ARG A 32 -1.03 -20.69 -23.50
C ARG A 32 0.18 -20.20 -24.30
N ASP A 33 0.09 -20.09 -25.61
CA ASP A 33 1.09 -19.51 -26.52
C ASP A 33 1.37 -18.03 -26.20
N LYS A 34 0.47 -17.34 -25.50
CA LYS A 34 0.59 -15.93 -25.08
C LYS A 34 1.19 -15.75 -23.68
N LEU A 35 1.56 -16.80 -22.99
CA LEU A 35 2.21 -16.71 -21.68
C LEU A 35 3.61 -16.07 -21.72
N PRO A 36 4.51 -16.40 -22.71
CA PRO A 36 5.83 -15.78 -22.77
C PRO A 36 5.83 -14.26 -22.85
N PRO A 37 4.99 -13.60 -23.69
CA PRO A 37 4.83 -12.14 -23.68
C PRO A 37 4.42 -11.56 -22.32
N VAL A 38 3.51 -12.22 -21.61
CA VAL A 38 3.08 -11.78 -20.27
C VAL A 38 4.25 -11.85 -19.30
N TRP A 39 5.01 -12.97 -19.28
CA TRP A 39 6.17 -13.10 -18.43
C TRP A 39 7.29 -12.10 -18.76
N LEU A 40 7.45 -11.74 -20.04
CA LEU A 40 8.38 -10.70 -20.46
C LEU A 40 7.96 -9.34 -19.90
N GLY A 41 6.66 -9.00 -19.94
CA GLY A 41 6.13 -7.78 -19.34
C GLY A 41 6.32 -7.76 -17.81
N VAL A 42 6.01 -8.87 -17.13
CA VAL A 42 6.22 -9.00 -15.67
C VAL A 42 7.70 -8.88 -15.30
N GLY A 43 8.58 -9.61 -16.01
CA GLY A 43 10.03 -9.57 -15.75
C GLY A 43 10.63 -8.18 -15.95
N SER A 44 10.25 -7.49 -17.02
CA SER A 44 10.71 -6.10 -17.27
C SER A 44 10.19 -5.12 -16.21
N ALA A 45 8.97 -5.32 -15.70
CA ALA A 45 8.43 -4.52 -14.59
C ALA A 45 9.24 -4.72 -13.31
N VAL A 46 9.58 -5.97 -12.96
CA VAL A 46 10.41 -6.28 -11.78
C VAL A 46 11.79 -5.64 -11.91
N VAL A 47 12.44 -5.79 -13.08
CA VAL A 47 13.76 -5.17 -13.32
C VAL A 47 13.71 -3.66 -13.18
N LEU A 48 12.69 -3.01 -13.75
CA LEU A 48 12.51 -1.56 -13.61
C LEU A 48 12.32 -1.13 -12.15
N SER A 49 11.51 -1.87 -11.39
CA SER A 49 11.24 -1.57 -9.98
C SER A 49 12.50 -1.72 -9.12
N MET A 50 13.31 -2.74 -9.38
CA MET A 50 14.62 -2.93 -8.71
C MET A 50 15.60 -1.82 -9.08
N ALA A 51 15.66 -1.44 -10.36
CA ALA A 51 16.50 -0.33 -10.81
C ALA A 51 16.07 0.99 -10.18
N PHE A 52 14.77 1.25 -10.08
CA PHE A 52 14.23 2.44 -9.43
C PHE A 52 14.62 2.48 -7.93
N GLY A 53 14.44 1.38 -7.19
CA GLY A 53 14.88 1.29 -5.80
C GLY A 53 16.38 1.49 -5.63
N ALA A 54 17.20 0.96 -6.54
CA ALA A 54 18.65 1.16 -6.54
C ALA A 54 19.00 2.64 -6.80
N VAL A 55 18.33 3.31 -7.74
CA VAL A 55 18.56 4.74 -8.03
C VAL A 55 18.21 5.59 -6.79
N LEU A 56 17.10 5.30 -6.11
CA LEU A 56 16.74 6.00 -4.87
C LEU A 56 17.81 5.79 -3.79
N GLN A 57 18.29 4.58 -3.58
CA GLN A 57 19.27 4.26 -2.55
C GLN A 57 20.65 4.85 -2.81
N PHE A 58 21.18 4.69 -4.04
CA PHE A 58 22.51 5.20 -4.39
C PHE A 58 22.48 6.70 -4.67
N GLY A 59 21.39 7.23 -5.20
CA GLY A 59 21.23 8.66 -5.45
C GLY A 59 21.22 9.48 -4.16
N SER A 60 20.51 9.01 -3.13
CA SER A 60 20.42 9.69 -1.84
C SER A 60 21.75 9.74 -1.12
N SER A 61 22.59 8.70 -1.21
CA SER A 61 23.87 8.61 -0.51
C SER A 61 24.94 9.60 -0.99
N GLN A 62 24.75 10.28 -2.11
CA GLN A 62 25.67 11.28 -2.66
C GLN A 62 25.33 12.72 -2.24
N LEU A 63 24.24 12.92 -1.50
CA LEU A 63 23.76 14.23 -1.08
C LEU A 63 24.42 14.69 0.23
N THR A 64 24.41 16.01 0.48
CA THR A 64 24.72 16.56 1.80
C THR A 64 23.70 16.10 2.84
N PHE A 65 24.05 16.10 4.13
CA PHE A 65 23.14 15.69 5.20
C PHE A 65 21.78 16.41 5.11
N GLU A 66 21.77 17.74 5.03
CA GLU A 66 20.55 18.53 4.92
C GLU A 66 19.71 18.18 3.67
N ALA A 67 20.37 17.94 2.53
CA ALA A 67 19.67 17.56 1.31
C ALA A 67 19.13 16.12 1.38
N GLN A 68 19.82 15.22 2.08
CA GLN A 68 19.39 13.86 2.33
C GLN A 68 18.16 13.84 3.23
N GLU A 69 18.16 14.58 4.33
CA GLU A 69 17.01 14.71 5.24
C GLU A 69 15.82 15.38 4.55
N ALA A 70 16.05 16.46 3.78
CA ALA A 70 14.98 17.10 3.00
C ALA A 70 14.37 16.16 1.96
N LEU A 71 15.19 15.37 1.26
CA LEU A 71 14.72 14.37 0.31
C LEU A 71 13.96 13.25 1.01
N GLY A 72 14.53 12.71 2.10
CA GLY A 72 13.92 11.63 2.90
C GLY A 72 12.55 12.03 3.43
N GLY A 73 12.47 13.17 4.09
CA GLY A 73 11.22 13.71 4.64
C GLY A 73 10.17 13.99 3.56
N SER A 74 10.58 14.61 2.44
CA SER A 74 9.66 14.90 1.33
C SER A 74 9.10 13.62 0.69
N LEU A 75 9.96 12.63 0.41
CA LEU A 75 9.54 11.36 -0.18
C LEU A 75 8.70 10.52 0.79
N SER A 76 8.97 10.59 2.09
CA SER A 76 8.14 9.97 3.13
C SER A 76 6.72 10.54 3.13
N ILE A 77 6.56 11.86 3.05
CA ILE A 77 5.25 12.52 2.96
C ILE A 77 4.51 12.11 1.66
N ILE A 78 5.21 12.12 0.52
CA ILE A 78 4.65 11.66 -0.75
C ILE A 78 4.20 10.20 -0.66
N SER A 79 5.02 9.33 -0.07
CA SER A 79 4.71 7.92 0.14
C SER A 79 3.47 7.73 0.98
N VAL A 80 3.32 8.47 2.08
CA VAL A 80 2.11 8.45 2.91
C VAL A 80 0.87 8.87 2.12
N GLY A 81 0.98 9.89 1.28
CA GLY A 81 -0.09 10.30 0.37
C GLY A 81 -0.51 9.18 -0.59
N LEU A 82 0.48 8.52 -1.21
CA LEU A 82 0.26 7.40 -2.12
C LEU A 82 -0.35 6.18 -1.39
N VAL A 83 0.18 5.79 -0.23
CA VAL A 83 -0.38 4.70 0.61
C VAL A 83 -1.82 5.00 0.98
N THR A 84 -2.11 6.21 1.42
CA THR A 84 -3.46 6.62 1.80
C THR A 84 -4.42 6.51 0.62
N TRP A 85 -4.05 7.12 -0.52
CA TRP A 85 -4.85 7.02 -1.74
C TRP A 85 -5.09 5.57 -2.16
N MET A 86 -4.04 4.75 -2.16
CA MET A 86 -4.10 3.34 -2.53
C MET A 86 -5.01 2.53 -1.59
N VAL A 87 -4.91 2.73 -0.28
CA VAL A 87 -5.75 2.03 0.72
C VAL A 87 -7.24 2.30 0.47
N PHE A 88 -7.61 3.56 0.20
CA PHE A 88 -8.99 3.93 -0.11
C PHE A 88 -9.44 3.42 -1.49
N TRP A 89 -8.58 3.51 -2.51
CA TRP A 89 -8.86 3.03 -3.85
C TRP A 89 -9.08 1.52 -3.87
N MET A 90 -8.19 0.75 -3.23
CA MET A 90 -8.26 -0.71 -3.19
C MET A 90 -9.52 -1.20 -2.47
N ARG A 91 -9.94 -0.54 -1.39
CA ARG A 91 -11.20 -0.87 -0.72
C ARG A 91 -12.40 -0.80 -1.65
N ARG A 92 -12.39 0.11 -2.63
CA ARG A 92 -13.46 0.26 -3.63
C ARG A 92 -13.29 -0.73 -4.79
N THR A 93 -12.07 -0.93 -5.25
CA THR A 93 -11.75 -1.62 -6.51
C THR A 93 -11.55 -3.13 -6.33
N ALA A 94 -11.19 -3.62 -5.14
CA ALA A 94 -10.88 -5.04 -4.90
C ALA A 94 -11.97 -6.03 -5.38
N ARG A 95 -13.23 -5.60 -5.40
CA ARG A 95 -14.36 -6.42 -5.88
C ARG A 95 -14.43 -6.53 -7.40
N HIS A 96 -13.91 -5.54 -8.12
CA HIS A 96 -14.02 -5.42 -9.59
C HIS A 96 -12.70 -5.70 -10.31
N LEU A 97 -11.60 -5.86 -9.58
CA LEU A 97 -10.24 -6.07 -10.10
C LEU A 97 -10.18 -7.17 -11.18
N LYS A 98 -10.83 -8.31 -10.92
CA LYS A 98 -10.86 -9.43 -11.87
C LYS A 98 -11.52 -9.06 -13.20
N THR A 99 -12.67 -8.38 -13.17
CA THR A 99 -13.42 -8.00 -14.38
C THR A 99 -12.64 -6.95 -15.18
N GLU A 100 -12.04 -5.98 -14.50
CA GLU A 100 -11.23 -4.94 -15.12
C GLU A 100 -9.99 -5.52 -15.82
N LEU A 101 -9.26 -6.42 -15.16
CA LEU A 101 -8.10 -7.09 -15.74
C LEU A 101 -8.46 -7.97 -16.94
N HIS A 102 -9.60 -8.67 -16.89
CA HIS A 102 -10.07 -9.45 -18.05
C HIS A 102 -10.34 -8.54 -19.23
N GLY A 103 -11.02 -7.40 -19.05
CA GLY A 103 -11.30 -6.46 -20.12
C GLY A 103 -10.02 -5.86 -20.75
N LYS A 104 -9.03 -5.49 -19.92
CA LYS A 104 -7.72 -5.01 -20.39
C LYS A 104 -6.97 -6.08 -21.18
N LEU A 105 -7.04 -7.34 -20.73
CA LEU A 105 -6.37 -8.45 -21.39
C LEU A 105 -7.05 -8.82 -22.73
N ASP A 106 -8.37 -8.77 -22.81
CA ASP A 106 -9.11 -8.99 -24.05
C ASP A 106 -8.77 -7.93 -25.09
N ALA A 107 -8.72 -6.67 -24.70
CA ALA A 107 -8.29 -5.57 -25.57
C ALA A 107 -6.83 -5.77 -26.03
N ALA A 108 -5.93 -6.14 -25.13
CA ALA A 108 -4.53 -6.40 -25.45
C ALA A 108 -4.35 -7.60 -26.40
N LEU A 109 -5.15 -8.67 -26.21
CA LEU A 109 -5.15 -9.84 -27.12
C LEU A 109 -5.60 -9.48 -28.53
N ALA A 110 -6.57 -8.55 -28.67
CA ALA A 110 -7.02 -8.06 -29.98
C ALA A 110 -5.95 -7.19 -30.67
N MET A 111 -5.15 -6.42 -29.90
CA MET A 111 -4.09 -5.56 -30.41
C MET A 111 -2.77 -6.28 -30.68
N GLY A 112 -2.58 -7.50 -30.17
CA GLY A 112 -1.42 -8.34 -30.45
C GLY A 112 -0.41 -8.47 -29.31
N THR A 113 0.74 -9.11 -29.64
CA THR A 113 1.74 -9.52 -28.63
C THR A 113 2.37 -8.35 -27.88
N THR A 114 2.69 -7.25 -28.57
CA THR A 114 3.29 -6.06 -27.94
C THR A 114 2.34 -5.45 -26.91
N ALA A 115 1.05 -5.39 -27.21
CA ALA A 115 0.06 -4.87 -26.28
C ALA A 115 -0.06 -5.74 -25.01
N LEU A 116 0.12 -7.07 -25.13
CA LEU A 116 0.16 -7.97 -23.99
C LEU A 116 1.38 -7.71 -23.08
N VAL A 117 2.57 -7.50 -23.68
CA VAL A 117 3.77 -7.13 -22.92
C VAL A 117 3.55 -5.83 -22.17
N VAL A 118 3.06 -4.78 -22.86
CA VAL A 118 2.82 -3.46 -22.27
C VAL A 118 1.76 -3.54 -21.17
N THR A 119 0.65 -4.24 -21.41
CA THR A 119 -0.42 -4.38 -20.41
C THR A 119 0.08 -5.09 -19.16
N SER A 120 0.83 -6.18 -19.31
CA SER A 120 1.41 -6.93 -18.19
C SER A 120 2.47 -6.11 -17.45
N PHE A 121 3.31 -5.38 -18.21
CA PHE A 121 4.31 -4.47 -17.66
C PHE A 121 3.66 -3.35 -16.83
N LEU A 122 2.65 -2.67 -17.36
CA LEU A 122 1.98 -1.59 -16.64
C LEU A 122 1.22 -2.08 -15.41
N ALA A 123 0.59 -3.27 -15.52
CA ALA A 123 -0.18 -3.84 -14.42
C ALA A 123 0.71 -4.24 -13.23
N VAL A 124 1.91 -4.79 -13.47
CA VAL A 124 2.84 -5.21 -12.41
C VAL A 124 3.83 -4.10 -12.07
N GLY A 125 4.23 -3.29 -13.04
CA GLY A 125 5.21 -2.21 -12.86
C GLY A 125 4.71 -1.15 -11.88
N ARG A 126 3.42 -0.86 -11.90
CA ARG A 126 2.80 0.04 -10.92
C ARG A 126 3.02 -0.47 -9.48
N GLU A 127 2.64 -1.71 -9.20
CA GLU A 127 2.77 -2.32 -7.89
C GLU A 127 4.25 -2.43 -7.46
N GLY A 128 5.13 -2.73 -8.43
CA GLY A 128 6.57 -2.82 -8.19
C GLY A 128 7.21 -1.47 -7.87
N LEU A 129 6.83 -0.38 -8.55
CA LEU A 129 7.33 0.96 -8.26
C LEU A 129 6.80 1.48 -6.91
N GLU A 130 5.51 1.25 -6.60
CA GLU A 130 4.93 1.56 -5.29
C GLU A 130 5.67 0.79 -4.18
N THR A 131 5.91 -0.51 -4.37
CA THR A 131 6.69 -1.34 -3.43
C THR A 131 8.10 -0.80 -3.20
N ALA A 132 8.83 -0.45 -4.28
CA ALA A 132 10.18 0.08 -4.18
C ALA A 132 10.21 1.41 -3.40
N LEU A 133 9.27 2.32 -3.68
CA LEU A 133 9.15 3.59 -2.98
C LEU A 133 8.81 3.41 -1.50
N PHE A 134 7.85 2.54 -1.18
CA PHE A 134 7.43 2.31 0.20
C PHE A 134 8.50 1.62 1.03
N ILE A 135 9.19 0.62 0.45
CA ILE A 135 10.31 -0.04 1.13
C ILE A 135 11.45 0.96 1.35
N TRP A 136 11.77 1.78 0.35
CA TRP A 136 12.82 2.78 0.47
C TRP A 136 12.48 3.81 1.57
N SER A 137 11.28 4.41 1.57
CA SER A 137 10.87 5.35 2.63
C SER A 137 10.85 4.69 4.00
N ALA A 138 10.44 3.43 4.11
CA ALA A 138 10.44 2.72 5.37
C ALA A 138 11.86 2.34 5.85
N VAL A 139 12.82 2.15 4.94
CA VAL A 139 14.24 1.97 5.27
C VAL A 139 14.83 3.28 5.80
N GLN A 140 14.54 4.40 5.14
CA GLN A 140 15.01 5.73 5.60
C GLN A 140 14.41 6.10 6.97
N ALA A 141 13.16 5.74 7.23
CA ALA A 141 12.49 5.97 8.51
C ALA A 141 12.98 5.09 9.67
N THR A 142 14.01 4.28 9.49
CA THR A 142 14.55 3.39 10.54
C THR A 142 16.07 3.31 10.43
N ASP A 143 16.78 3.54 11.54
CA ASP A 143 18.24 3.34 11.65
C ASP A 143 18.64 1.87 11.75
N ASP A 144 17.70 0.93 11.53
CA ASP A 144 17.85 -0.50 11.82
C ASP A 144 18.60 -1.30 10.73
N GLY A 145 19.37 -0.67 9.87
CA GLY A 145 20.22 -1.34 8.86
C GLY A 145 19.43 -2.27 7.91
N TRP A 146 19.72 -3.58 7.91
CA TRP A 146 19.11 -4.57 7.00
C TRP A 146 17.72 -5.07 7.41
N ASN A 147 17.26 -4.80 8.64
CA ASN A 147 16.00 -5.30 9.19
C ASN A 147 14.75 -4.93 8.37
N PRO A 148 14.62 -3.70 7.83
CA PRO A 148 13.50 -3.33 6.98
C PRO A 148 13.44 -4.15 5.68
N LEU A 149 14.58 -4.37 5.03
CA LEU A 149 14.68 -5.13 3.78
C LEU A 149 14.34 -6.60 3.98
N VAL A 150 14.81 -7.19 5.09
CA VAL A 150 14.47 -8.58 5.46
C VAL A 150 12.97 -8.72 5.69
N GLY A 151 12.35 -7.76 6.41
CA GLY A 151 10.90 -7.75 6.60
C GLY A 151 10.14 -7.71 5.27
N ALA A 152 10.51 -6.79 4.39
CA ALA A 152 9.90 -6.65 3.07
C ALA A 152 10.07 -7.91 2.20
N ALA A 153 11.27 -8.48 2.17
CA ALA A 153 11.57 -9.72 1.44
C ALA A 153 10.72 -10.90 1.94
N LEU A 154 10.59 -11.07 3.26
CA LEU A 154 9.72 -12.08 3.84
C LEU A 154 8.25 -11.86 3.50
N GLY A 155 7.79 -10.61 3.49
CA GLY A 155 6.44 -10.24 3.05
C GLY A 155 6.18 -10.62 1.60
N LEU A 156 7.11 -10.27 0.69
CA LEU A 156 7.05 -10.63 -0.73
C LEU A 156 7.07 -12.15 -0.93
N LEU A 157 7.94 -12.88 -0.26
CA LEU A 157 7.99 -14.35 -0.34
C LEU A 157 6.67 -14.97 0.15
N THR A 158 6.14 -14.50 1.28
CA THR A 158 4.85 -14.96 1.79
C THR A 158 3.73 -14.70 0.78
N SER A 159 3.73 -13.53 0.14
CA SER A 159 2.74 -13.18 -0.88
C SER A 159 2.81 -14.06 -2.13
N MET A 160 4.00 -14.44 -2.57
CA MET A 160 4.19 -15.38 -3.68
C MET A 160 3.61 -16.76 -3.36
N VAL A 161 3.87 -17.26 -2.14
CA VAL A 161 3.29 -18.54 -1.68
C VAL A 161 1.77 -18.47 -1.61
N LEU A 162 1.23 -17.41 -1.03
CA LEU A 162 -0.23 -17.21 -0.95
C LEU A 162 -0.86 -17.05 -2.34
N GLY A 163 -0.23 -16.31 -3.25
CA GLY A 163 -0.65 -16.17 -4.64
C GLY A 163 -0.67 -17.50 -5.37
N TRP A 164 0.35 -18.33 -5.20
CA TRP A 164 0.41 -19.66 -5.76
C TRP A 164 -0.66 -20.60 -5.21
N LEU A 165 -0.91 -20.57 -3.90
CA LEU A 165 -1.99 -21.32 -3.25
C LEU A 165 -3.38 -20.86 -3.73
N PHE A 166 -3.54 -19.55 -3.93
CA PHE A 166 -4.76 -18.97 -4.51
C PHE A 166 -4.96 -19.43 -5.95
N TYR A 167 -3.91 -19.41 -6.78
CA TYR A 167 -3.96 -19.90 -8.15
C TYR A 167 -4.36 -21.39 -8.22
N ARG A 168 -3.87 -22.22 -7.30
CA ARG A 168 -4.25 -23.63 -7.16
C ARG A 168 -5.65 -23.85 -6.61
N GLY A 169 -6.34 -22.82 -6.18
CA GLY A 169 -7.67 -22.93 -5.57
C GLY A 169 -7.69 -23.52 -4.16
N ALA A 170 -6.49 -23.69 -3.55
CA ALA A 170 -6.34 -24.20 -2.19
C ALA A 170 -6.78 -23.20 -1.12
N LEU A 171 -6.76 -21.90 -1.43
CA LEU A 171 -7.18 -20.85 -0.53
C LEU A 171 -8.38 -20.08 -1.10
N LYS A 172 -9.43 -19.94 -0.27
CA LYS A 172 -10.58 -19.06 -0.51
C LYS A 172 -10.43 -17.83 0.38
N ILE A 173 -9.55 -16.89 -0.01
CA ILE A 173 -9.33 -15.65 0.76
C ILE A 173 -10.43 -14.66 0.40
N ASN A 174 -11.07 -14.08 1.41
CA ASN A 174 -11.93 -12.92 1.22
C ASN A 174 -11.04 -11.67 1.09
N LEU A 175 -10.67 -11.34 -0.16
CA LEU A 175 -9.80 -10.23 -0.48
C LEU A 175 -10.29 -8.91 0.12
N ALA A 176 -11.61 -8.66 0.10
CA ALA A 176 -12.16 -7.44 0.66
C ALA A 176 -11.90 -7.32 2.18
N LYS A 177 -12.05 -8.41 2.94
CA LYS A 177 -11.71 -8.43 4.37
C LYS A 177 -10.22 -8.28 4.60
N PHE A 178 -9.40 -9.01 3.83
CA PHE A 178 -7.95 -8.94 3.93
C PHE A 178 -7.46 -7.50 3.70
N PHE A 179 -7.84 -6.86 2.59
CA PHE A 179 -7.42 -5.48 2.30
C PHE A 179 -8.01 -4.44 3.27
N THR A 180 -9.14 -4.72 3.91
CA THR A 180 -9.66 -3.83 4.96
C THR A 180 -8.76 -3.87 6.19
N TRP A 181 -8.39 -5.03 6.69
CA TRP A 181 -7.56 -5.13 7.90
C TRP A 181 -6.11 -4.71 7.67
N THR A 182 -5.50 -5.18 6.58
CA THR A 182 -4.13 -4.75 6.23
C THR A 182 -4.07 -3.26 5.89
N GLY A 183 -5.12 -2.71 5.24
CA GLY A 183 -5.23 -1.29 4.97
C GLY A 183 -5.32 -0.45 6.25
N ALA A 184 -6.11 -0.88 7.25
CA ALA A 184 -6.17 -0.19 8.54
C ALA A 184 -4.80 -0.21 9.25
N MET A 185 -4.10 -1.37 9.26
CA MET A 185 -2.75 -1.46 9.80
C MET A 185 -1.77 -0.54 9.06
N LEU A 186 -1.85 -0.49 7.73
CA LEU A 186 -0.99 0.38 6.93
C LEU A 186 -1.24 1.87 7.18
N VAL A 187 -2.48 2.29 7.47
CA VAL A 187 -2.76 3.68 7.88
C VAL A 187 -2.02 4.01 9.18
N VAL A 188 -1.96 3.06 10.14
CA VAL A 188 -1.20 3.28 11.39
C VAL A 188 0.30 3.37 11.12
N VAL A 189 0.84 2.48 10.28
CA VAL A 189 2.26 2.53 9.87
C VAL A 189 2.57 3.84 9.13
N ALA A 190 1.70 4.24 8.19
CA ALA A 190 1.86 5.47 7.44
C ALA A 190 1.84 6.73 8.34
N ALA A 191 1.03 6.72 9.41
CA ALA A 191 1.07 7.80 10.41
C ALA A 191 2.46 7.93 11.06
N GLY A 192 3.10 6.79 11.38
CA GLY A 192 4.46 6.76 11.91
C GLY A 192 5.49 7.25 10.89
N VAL A 193 5.39 6.82 9.63
CA VAL A 193 6.26 7.31 8.54
C VAL A 193 6.09 8.81 8.31
N LEU A 194 4.86 9.32 8.42
CA LEU A 194 4.58 10.75 8.31
C LEU A 194 5.24 11.55 9.43
N ALA A 195 5.12 11.07 10.67
CA ALA A 195 5.76 11.70 11.82
C ALA A 195 7.30 11.72 11.67
N TYR A 196 7.87 10.61 11.15
CA TYR A 196 9.31 10.54 10.87
C TYR A 196 9.71 11.51 9.75
N GLY A 197 8.98 11.56 8.64
CA GLY A 197 9.26 12.50 7.55
C GLY A 197 9.15 13.97 7.98
N VAL A 198 8.28 14.29 8.94
CA VAL A 198 8.24 15.62 9.57
C VAL A 198 9.52 15.88 10.38
N HIS A 199 10.04 14.88 11.09
CA HIS A 199 11.30 14.98 11.82
C HIS A 199 12.48 15.26 10.89
N ASP A 200 12.61 14.51 9.80
CA ASP A 200 13.66 14.73 8.78
C ASP A 200 13.62 16.17 8.24
N LEU A 201 12.42 16.69 7.95
CA LEU A 201 12.27 18.08 7.50
C LEU A 201 12.61 19.11 8.59
N GLN A 202 12.46 18.75 9.87
CA GLN A 202 12.92 19.57 10.98
C GLN A 202 14.45 19.55 11.08
N GLU A 203 15.10 18.39 10.90
CA GLU A 203 16.56 18.26 10.85
C GLU A 203 17.18 18.96 9.65
N ALA A 204 16.51 18.93 8.49
CA ALA A 204 16.87 19.71 7.31
C ALA A 204 16.69 21.24 7.48
N GLY A 205 16.13 21.69 8.61
CA GLY A 205 15.86 23.12 8.87
C GLY A 205 14.67 23.70 8.09
N TRP A 206 13.88 22.88 7.39
CA TRP A 206 12.70 23.32 6.63
C TRP A 206 11.48 23.55 7.53
N LEU A 207 11.37 22.80 8.63
CA LEU A 207 10.30 22.92 9.61
C LEU A 207 10.86 23.33 10.99
N PRO A 208 10.14 24.19 11.74
CA PRO A 208 10.57 24.61 13.07
C PRO A 208 10.23 23.55 14.12
N GLY A 209 10.83 23.66 15.32
CA GLY A 209 10.39 22.92 16.50
C GLY A 209 11.13 21.62 16.76
N LEU A 210 12.31 21.39 16.17
CA LEU A 210 13.15 20.20 16.39
C LEU A 210 13.43 19.95 17.89
N HIS A 211 13.63 21.00 18.68
CA HIS A 211 13.92 20.89 20.12
C HIS A 211 12.66 21.00 21.02
N SER A 212 11.47 21.08 20.43
CA SER A 212 10.20 21.17 21.16
C SER A 212 9.59 19.78 21.35
N THR A 213 10.04 19.04 22.35
CA THR A 213 9.52 17.70 22.68
C THR A 213 8.12 17.81 23.27
N ALA A 214 7.18 16.99 22.81
CA ALA A 214 5.80 16.93 23.31
C ALA A 214 5.73 16.22 24.67
N PHE A 215 6.40 15.10 24.77
CA PHE A 215 6.58 14.29 25.97
C PHE A 215 7.84 13.43 25.80
N ASP A 216 8.39 12.97 26.92
CA ASP A 216 9.50 12.03 26.94
C ASP A 216 9.14 10.87 27.88
N ILE A 217 8.92 9.69 27.30
CA ILE A 217 8.67 8.43 28.02
C ILE A 217 9.79 7.42 27.79
N SER A 218 10.96 7.86 27.38
CA SER A 218 12.13 7.01 27.13
C SER A 218 12.59 6.27 28.38
N SER A 219 12.31 6.81 29.57
CA SER A 219 12.55 6.14 30.87
C SER A 219 11.64 4.91 31.06
N THR A 220 10.40 4.94 30.53
CA THR A 220 9.43 3.86 30.64
C THR A 220 9.51 2.89 29.46
N ILE A 221 9.74 3.43 28.26
CA ILE A 221 9.92 2.69 27.02
C ILE A 221 11.29 3.02 26.42
N PRO A 222 12.38 2.42 26.93
CA PRO A 222 13.71 2.64 26.38
C PRO A 222 13.78 2.21 24.92
N LYS A 223 14.45 3.02 24.08
CA LYS A 223 14.60 2.75 22.64
C LYS A 223 15.23 1.37 22.37
N ASP A 224 16.13 0.94 23.23
CA ASP A 224 16.87 -0.34 23.14
C ASP A 224 16.16 -1.53 23.78
N SER A 225 14.99 -1.31 24.41
CA SER A 225 14.20 -2.43 24.96
C SER A 225 13.55 -3.24 23.85
N TRP A 226 13.35 -4.55 24.05
CA TRP A 226 12.71 -5.42 23.07
C TRP A 226 11.32 -4.91 22.64
N TYR A 227 10.53 -4.37 23.57
CA TYR A 227 9.22 -3.79 23.28
C TYR A 227 9.30 -2.41 22.64
N GLY A 228 10.30 -1.57 23.00
CA GLY A 228 10.58 -0.31 22.31
C GLY A 228 10.97 -0.55 20.87
N THR A 229 11.88 -1.48 20.61
CA THR A 229 12.27 -1.91 19.26
C THR A 229 11.07 -2.48 18.47
N LEU A 230 10.19 -3.25 19.13
CA LEU A 230 8.97 -3.75 18.49
C LEU A 230 8.02 -2.60 18.12
N LEU A 231 7.76 -1.66 19.02
CA LEU A 231 6.91 -0.50 18.77
C LEU A 231 7.48 0.40 17.68
N LYS A 232 8.79 0.66 17.70
CA LYS A 232 9.50 1.38 16.62
C LYS A 232 9.35 0.62 15.31
N GLY A 233 9.64 -0.67 15.29
CA GLY A 233 9.62 -1.49 14.07
C GLY A 233 8.23 -1.77 13.48
N VAL A 234 7.16 -1.71 14.28
CA VAL A 234 5.77 -1.95 13.82
C VAL A 234 5.05 -0.65 13.49
N PHE A 235 5.16 0.35 14.36
CA PHE A 235 4.37 1.58 14.31
C PHE A 235 5.19 2.82 14.03
N ASN A 236 6.51 2.67 13.88
CA ASN A 236 7.48 3.77 13.85
C ASN A 236 7.32 4.72 15.05
N PHE A 237 7.03 4.12 16.21
CA PHE A 237 6.80 4.84 17.45
C PHE A 237 8.12 5.39 17.98
N GLN A 238 8.11 6.70 18.35
CA GLN A 238 9.21 7.35 19.04
C GLN A 238 8.76 7.70 20.47
N PRO A 239 9.58 7.43 21.51
CA PRO A 239 9.22 7.70 22.91
C PRO A 239 9.35 9.19 23.28
N ASP A 240 10.02 9.99 22.46
CA ASP A 240 10.32 11.41 22.64
C ASP A 240 9.96 12.24 21.38
N PRO A 241 8.71 12.20 20.88
CA PRO A 241 8.34 12.90 19.66
C PRO A 241 8.33 14.41 19.86
N THR A 242 8.63 15.18 18.81
CA THR A 242 8.40 16.63 18.83
C THR A 242 6.90 16.95 18.84
N VAL A 243 6.53 18.14 19.29
CA VAL A 243 5.13 18.61 19.29
C VAL A 243 4.55 18.53 17.88
N LEU A 244 5.30 18.93 16.87
CA LEU A 244 4.84 18.91 15.48
C LEU A 244 4.61 17.48 14.97
N GLN A 245 5.51 16.54 15.29
CA GLN A 245 5.35 15.12 14.96
C GLN A 245 4.06 14.56 15.56
N LEU A 246 3.81 14.81 16.85
CA LEU A 246 2.61 14.32 17.54
C LEU A 246 1.32 14.90 16.93
N VAL A 247 1.31 16.21 16.68
CA VAL A 247 0.16 16.89 16.08
C VAL A 247 -0.16 16.34 14.70
N VAL A 248 0.85 16.22 13.84
CA VAL A 248 0.67 15.69 12.47
C VAL A 248 0.24 14.23 12.50
N TRP A 249 0.83 13.43 13.39
CA TRP A 249 0.45 12.02 13.59
C TRP A 249 -1.03 11.89 13.96
N LEU A 250 -1.52 12.66 14.94
CA LEU A 250 -2.93 12.65 15.36
C LEU A 250 -3.86 13.16 14.27
N LEU A 251 -3.51 14.28 13.63
CA LEU A 251 -4.30 14.87 12.56
C LEU A 251 -4.41 13.98 11.31
N TYR A 252 -3.45 13.11 11.09
CA TYR A 252 -3.50 12.13 10.02
C TYR A 252 -4.27 10.86 10.46
N LEU A 253 -3.85 10.24 11.58
CA LEU A 253 -4.34 8.92 11.99
C LEU A 253 -5.83 8.92 12.29
N VAL A 254 -6.29 9.88 13.12
CA VAL A 254 -7.67 9.88 13.62
C VAL A 254 -8.69 10.10 12.48
N PRO A 255 -8.58 11.15 11.65
CA PRO A 255 -9.55 11.35 10.58
C PRO A 255 -9.44 10.29 9.48
N THR A 256 -8.22 9.82 9.16
CA THR A 256 -8.03 8.80 8.13
C THR A 256 -8.69 7.48 8.52
N LEU A 257 -8.50 7.00 9.75
CA LEU A 257 -9.19 5.81 10.25
C LEU A 257 -10.70 6.01 10.37
N ALA A 258 -11.15 7.19 10.84
CA ALA A 258 -12.57 7.50 10.93
C ALA A 258 -13.26 7.46 9.55
N VAL A 259 -12.64 8.04 8.52
CA VAL A 259 -13.14 7.97 7.13
C VAL A 259 -13.02 6.55 6.60
N PHE A 260 -11.91 5.88 6.88
CA PHE A 260 -11.67 4.51 6.42
C PHE A 260 -12.72 3.54 6.94
N PHE A 261 -13.10 3.58 8.21
CA PHE A 261 -14.16 2.74 8.77
C PHE A 261 -15.58 3.26 8.51
N GLY A 262 -15.72 4.41 7.84
CA GLY A 262 -17.03 4.99 7.49
C GLY A 262 -17.75 5.67 8.68
N PHE A 263 -17.00 6.05 9.72
CA PHE A 263 -17.57 6.66 10.92
C PHE A 263 -18.34 7.96 10.61
N PHE A 264 -17.88 8.75 9.65
CA PHE A 264 -18.58 9.95 9.17
C PHE A 264 -19.89 9.63 8.43
N GLY A 265 -20.01 8.45 7.81
CA GLY A 265 -21.27 7.99 7.21
C GLY A 265 -22.36 7.67 8.24
N LEU A 266 -21.97 7.33 9.47
CA LEU A 266 -22.89 7.09 10.59
C LEU A 266 -23.38 8.40 11.22
N LEU A 267 -22.58 9.46 11.17
CA LEU A 267 -22.92 10.79 11.72
C LEU A 267 -23.74 11.66 10.74
N GLY A 268 -23.60 11.42 9.42
CA GLY A 268 -24.27 12.21 8.37
C GLY A 268 -25.41 11.52 7.63
N GLY A 269 -25.67 10.23 7.90
CA GLY A 269 -26.61 9.40 7.15
C GLY A 269 -27.96 9.21 7.85
N GLY A 270 -28.80 10.23 7.86
CA GLY A 270 -30.24 10.00 7.85
C GLY A 270 -30.56 9.15 6.61
N LYS A 271 -30.87 7.86 6.79
CA LYS A 271 -31.37 6.99 5.73
C LYS A 271 -32.52 7.71 5.01
N ALA A 272 -32.30 8.17 3.79
CA ALA A 272 -33.42 8.38 2.87
C ALA A 272 -34.14 7.02 2.80
N LYS A 273 -35.31 6.93 3.46
CA LYS A 273 -36.22 5.79 3.33
C LYS A 273 -36.48 5.65 1.83
N SER A 274 -35.99 4.58 1.25
CA SER A 274 -36.40 4.13 -0.07
C SER A 274 -37.94 4.06 -0.06
N ALA A 275 -38.56 5.00 -0.78
CA ALA A 275 -39.98 4.95 -1.01
C ALA A 275 -40.28 3.63 -1.73
N LYS A 276 -41.08 2.81 -1.07
CA LYS A 276 -41.61 1.57 -1.63
C LYS A 276 -42.33 1.92 -2.94
N PRO A 277 -42.03 1.24 -4.06
CA PRO A 277 -42.79 1.47 -5.29
C PRO A 277 -44.27 1.23 -5.02
N ALA A 278 -45.13 2.21 -5.39
CA ALA A 278 -46.57 2.07 -5.31
C ALA A 278 -46.98 0.81 -6.11
N GLN A 279 -47.75 -0.08 -5.47
CA GLN A 279 -48.36 -1.22 -6.14
C GLN A 279 -49.34 -0.72 -7.19
N PRO A 280 -49.42 -1.32 -8.38
CA PRO A 280 -50.46 -1.01 -9.35
C PRO A 280 -51.83 -1.28 -8.73
N VAL A 281 -52.71 -0.28 -8.80
CA VAL A 281 -54.11 -0.41 -8.41
C VAL A 281 -54.76 -1.33 -9.45
N ASP A 282 -55.20 -2.51 -9.00
CA ASP A 282 -55.99 -3.43 -9.83
C ASP A 282 -57.26 -2.71 -10.29
N ALA A 283 -57.34 -2.45 -11.59
CA ALA A 283 -58.57 -1.96 -12.23
C ALA A 283 -59.59 -3.14 -12.27
N LYS A 284 -60.64 -2.99 -11.47
CA LYS A 284 -61.78 -3.89 -11.45
C LYS A 284 -62.51 -3.79 -12.79
N PRO A 285 -62.85 -4.88 -13.51
CA PRO A 285 -63.60 -4.80 -14.73
C PRO A 285 -65.04 -4.42 -14.40
N ALA A 286 -65.54 -3.41 -15.11
CA ALA A 286 -66.98 -3.03 -15.10
C ALA A 286 -67.80 -4.08 -15.88
N ALA A 287 -68.89 -4.53 -15.28
CA ALA A 287 -69.90 -5.41 -15.85
C ALA A 287 -70.71 -4.70 -16.92
#